data_b32ce47398aeb46263427ab56c8dd146
#
_entry.id   b32ce47398aeb46263427ab56c8dd146
#
_cell.length_a   1.000
_cell.length_b   1.000
_cell.length_c   1.000
_cell.angle_alpha   90.00
_cell.angle_beta   90.00
_cell.angle_gamma   90.00
#
_symmetry.space_group_name_H-M   'P 1'
#
loop_
_entity.id
_entity.type
_entity.pdbx_description
1 polymer ?
#
loop_
_entity_poly.entity_id
_entity_poly.type
_entity_poly.pdbx_seq_one_letter_code
_entity_poly.pdbx_strand_id
1 'polypeptide(L)'
;MKPVKNRYSRITKKFPREFILLQGKGCFWKKCTFCDYYEDVCKNPFEINSKVIENITGEFGVLDVINSGSAMEIDPQTLDLLIEKVNEKNINEIWLEVHWTYKDKLERFSEKFKNKVVKYRTGIETFNPKLRTIWNKGIPEDVSPAEVAKYFKSVCLLVGTENQTFEDVISDINIAKKYFERFMINVFEENSTPVKENKLLINRFLNEIYPAIKDDPKIEISLNITDLGVG
;
A
#
# COMPACT_ATOMS: atom_id res chain seq x y z
N MET A 1 -16.63 -16.45 -13.33
CA MET A 1 -15.57 -15.52 -13.77
C MET A 1 -15.33 -14.54 -12.62
N LYS A 2 -14.12 -14.43 -12.10
CA LYS A 2 -13.82 -13.31 -11.19
C LYS A 2 -14.03 -12.01 -11.98
N PRO A 3 -14.63 -10.95 -11.39
CA PRO A 3 -14.79 -9.68 -12.10
C PRO A 3 -13.43 -9.16 -12.57
N VAL A 4 -13.41 -8.53 -13.74
CA VAL A 4 -12.19 -7.89 -14.25
C VAL A 4 -11.90 -6.71 -13.32
N LYS A 5 -10.77 -6.76 -12.63
CA LYS A 5 -10.34 -5.70 -11.73
C LYS A 5 -10.00 -4.44 -12.52
N ASN A 6 -10.47 -3.29 -12.06
CA ASN A 6 -9.92 -2.03 -12.52
C ASN A 6 -8.51 -1.86 -11.97
N ARG A 7 -7.55 -1.50 -12.81
CA ARG A 7 -6.12 -1.45 -12.44
C ARG A 7 -5.48 -0.08 -12.63
N TYR A 8 -6.25 0.90 -13.05
CA TYR A 8 -5.81 2.29 -13.23
C TYR A 8 -6.86 3.23 -12.70
N SER A 9 -6.45 4.23 -11.95
CA SER A 9 -7.31 5.31 -11.52
C SER A 9 -6.59 6.65 -11.43
N ARG A 10 -7.36 7.73 -11.34
CA ARG A 10 -6.89 9.10 -11.14
C ARG A 10 -7.44 9.60 -9.82
N ILE A 11 -6.56 9.86 -8.87
CA ILE A 11 -6.93 10.43 -7.58
C ILE A 11 -6.75 11.94 -7.69
N THR A 12 -7.86 12.68 -7.60
CA THR A 12 -7.89 14.14 -7.79
C THR A 12 -8.02 14.92 -6.48
N LYS A 13 -8.49 14.26 -5.44
CA LYS A 13 -8.61 14.82 -4.09
C LYS A 13 -7.47 14.27 -3.25
N LYS A 14 -6.98 15.04 -2.28
CA LYS A 14 -5.82 14.68 -1.44
C LYS A 14 -4.70 13.97 -2.26
N PHE A 15 -3.52 14.42 -2.22
CA PHE A 15 -2.39 13.85 -2.99
C PHE A 15 -2.74 13.49 -4.46
N PRO A 16 -3.06 14.49 -5.33
CA PRO A 16 -3.39 14.22 -6.73
C PRO A 16 -2.31 13.40 -7.42
N ARG A 17 -2.70 12.27 -8.00
CA ARG A 17 -1.79 11.33 -8.64
C ARG A 17 -2.53 10.32 -9.51
N GLU A 18 -1.80 9.71 -10.39
CA GLU A 18 -2.24 8.48 -11.04
C GLU A 18 -1.92 7.28 -10.13
N PHE A 19 -2.81 6.32 -10.06
CA PHE A 19 -2.70 5.16 -9.18
C PHE A 19 -2.88 3.88 -10.00
N ILE A 20 -1.91 2.97 -9.95
CA ILE A 20 -1.95 1.72 -10.71
C ILE A 20 -1.78 0.50 -9.82
N LEU A 21 -2.53 -0.55 -10.15
CA LEU A 21 -2.43 -1.89 -9.56
C LEU A 21 -1.84 -2.85 -10.59
N LEU A 22 -0.57 -3.18 -10.45
CA LEU A 22 0.10 -4.16 -11.27
C LEU A 22 -0.17 -5.58 -10.75
N GLN A 23 -0.17 -6.54 -11.64
CA GLN A 23 -0.24 -7.95 -11.29
C GLN A 23 1.17 -8.52 -11.19
N GLY A 24 1.43 -9.35 -10.18
CA GLY A 24 2.71 -10.02 -9.96
C GLY A 24 2.64 -11.53 -10.17
N LYS A 25 3.73 -12.21 -9.82
CA LYS A 25 3.82 -13.68 -9.73
C LYS A 25 3.52 -14.20 -8.33
N GLY A 26 3.19 -13.31 -7.41
CA GLY A 26 2.89 -13.57 -6.00
C GLY A 26 3.69 -12.67 -5.07
N CYS A 27 3.43 -12.83 -3.77
CA CYS A 27 4.15 -12.13 -2.71
C CYS A 27 5.20 -13.08 -2.13
N PHE A 28 6.44 -12.65 -2.05
CA PHE A 28 7.54 -13.45 -1.45
C PHE A 28 7.24 -13.79 0.02
N TRP A 29 6.72 -12.84 0.77
CA TRP A 29 6.39 -13.07 2.18
C TRP A 29 5.23 -14.05 2.33
N LYS A 30 4.08 -13.79 1.74
CA LYS A 30 2.89 -14.67 1.64
C LYS A 30 2.46 -15.35 2.97
N LYS A 31 2.71 -14.71 4.11
CA LYS A 31 2.44 -15.30 5.44
C LYS A 31 1.52 -14.45 6.30
N CYS A 32 1.14 -13.24 5.83
CA CYS A 32 0.21 -12.38 6.57
C CYS A 32 -1.14 -13.08 6.71
N THR A 33 -1.62 -13.24 7.95
CA THR A 33 -2.81 -14.05 8.25
C THR A 33 -4.10 -13.45 7.71
N PHE A 34 -4.12 -12.13 7.47
CA PHE A 34 -5.27 -11.35 7.02
C PHE A 34 -5.29 -11.06 5.51
N CYS A 35 -4.22 -11.41 4.78
CA CYS A 35 -4.00 -10.92 3.42
C CYS A 35 -4.10 -12.05 2.40
N ASP A 36 -4.93 -11.86 1.37
CA ASP A 36 -5.05 -12.73 0.21
C ASP A 36 -4.66 -12.06 -1.13
N TYR A 37 -4.09 -10.85 -1.09
CA TYR A 37 -3.64 -10.15 -2.30
C TYR A 37 -2.65 -10.95 -3.16
N TYR A 38 -1.91 -11.87 -2.56
CA TYR A 38 -1.01 -12.78 -3.28
C TYR A 38 -1.73 -13.74 -4.23
N GLU A 39 -3.07 -13.83 -4.18
CA GLU A 39 -3.87 -14.61 -5.11
C GLU A 39 -4.11 -13.88 -6.44
N ASP A 40 -3.90 -12.57 -6.48
CA ASP A 40 -3.99 -11.76 -7.71
C ASP A 40 -2.75 -11.92 -8.57
N VAL A 41 -2.56 -13.12 -9.11
CA VAL A 41 -1.36 -13.52 -9.85
C VAL A 41 -1.69 -14.14 -11.20
N CYS A 42 -0.75 -14.04 -12.14
CA CYS A 42 -0.80 -14.81 -13.38
C CYS A 42 0.60 -15.24 -13.82
N LYS A 43 0.63 -16.17 -14.77
CA LYS A 43 1.91 -16.70 -15.32
C LYS A 43 2.66 -15.66 -16.15
N ASN A 44 1.95 -14.79 -16.85
CA ASN A 44 2.51 -13.73 -17.69
C ASN A 44 1.95 -12.36 -17.29
N PRO A 45 2.44 -11.77 -16.18
CA PRO A 45 1.92 -10.49 -15.68
C PRO A 45 2.17 -9.33 -16.65
N PHE A 46 3.21 -9.38 -17.49
CA PHE A 46 3.55 -8.33 -18.44
C PHE A 46 2.41 -8.01 -19.42
N GLU A 47 1.67 -9.03 -19.88
CA GLU A 47 0.56 -8.82 -20.82
C GLU A 47 -0.57 -7.96 -20.23
N ILE A 48 -0.84 -8.10 -18.93
CA ILE A 48 -1.83 -7.29 -18.23
C ILE A 48 -1.24 -5.93 -17.88
N ASN A 49 -0.03 -5.93 -17.34
CA ASN A 49 0.64 -4.74 -16.83
C ASN A 49 0.96 -3.74 -17.94
N SER A 50 1.32 -4.20 -19.13
CA SER A 50 1.56 -3.30 -20.28
C SER A 50 0.32 -2.47 -20.61
N LYS A 51 -0.86 -3.10 -20.63
CA LYS A 51 -2.13 -2.39 -20.86
C LYS A 51 -2.46 -1.39 -19.74
N VAL A 52 -2.09 -1.69 -18.50
CA VAL A 52 -2.26 -0.78 -17.37
C VAL A 52 -1.33 0.43 -17.50
N ILE A 53 -0.06 0.19 -17.81
CA ILE A 53 0.98 1.21 -17.97
C ILE A 53 0.67 2.13 -19.16
N GLU A 54 0.06 1.63 -20.23
CA GLU A 54 -0.38 2.43 -21.37
C GLU A 54 -1.35 3.56 -21.00
N ASN A 55 -2.17 3.38 -19.94
CA ASN A 55 -3.11 4.40 -19.49
C ASN A 55 -2.46 5.58 -18.74
N ILE A 56 -1.19 5.49 -18.36
CA ILE A 56 -0.49 6.55 -17.65
C ILE A 56 -0.33 7.77 -18.54
N THR A 57 -0.82 8.92 -18.08
CA THR A 57 -0.82 10.18 -18.82
C THR A 57 0.22 11.18 -18.34
N GLY A 58 0.66 11.08 -17.08
CA GLY A 58 1.56 12.03 -16.43
C GLY A 58 0.87 13.30 -15.93
N GLU A 59 -0.47 13.34 -15.93
CA GLU A 59 -1.26 14.54 -15.63
C GLU A 59 -0.86 15.24 -14.32
N PHE A 60 -0.55 14.47 -13.28
CA PHE A 60 -0.20 15.02 -11.97
C PHE A 60 1.32 15.09 -11.73
N GLY A 61 2.14 14.54 -12.62
CA GLY A 61 3.57 14.38 -12.40
C GLY A 61 3.92 13.40 -11.26
N VAL A 62 2.91 12.72 -10.68
CA VAL A 62 3.01 11.78 -9.57
C VAL A 62 2.34 10.47 -9.94
N LEU A 63 3.04 9.36 -9.73
CA LEU A 63 2.53 8.01 -9.95
C LEU A 63 2.65 7.18 -8.66
N ASP A 64 1.58 6.52 -8.28
CA ASP A 64 1.54 5.59 -7.15
C ASP A 64 1.31 4.17 -7.67
N VAL A 65 2.22 3.26 -7.36
CA VAL A 65 2.26 1.90 -7.89
C VAL A 65 2.14 0.90 -6.76
N ILE A 66 1.11 0.09 -6.83
CA ILE A 66 0.97 -1.12 -6.01
C ILE A 66 0.94 -2.36 -6.91
N ASN A 67 1.25 -3.50 -6.35
CA ASN A 67 1.11 -4.77 -7.03
C ASN A 67 0.65 -5.85 -6.05
N SER A 68 0.41 -7.05 -6.53
CA SER A 68 -0.04 -8.20 -5.73
C SER A 68 0.99 -8.74 -4.73
N GLY A 69 2.10 -8.03 -4.55
CA GLY A 69 3.18 -8.33 -3.62
C GLY A 69 3.94 -7.05 -3.26
N SER A 70 5.25 -7.04 -3.46
CA SER A 70 6.11 -5.89 -3.27
C SER A 70 6.57 -5.34 -4.63
N ALA A 71 6.77 -4.02 -4.75
CA ALA A 71 7.33 -3.42 -5.97
C ALA A 71 8.69 -4.02 -6.37
N MET A 72 9.42 -4.61 -5.40
CA MET A 72 10.65 -5.36 -5.66
C MET A 72 10.43 -6.68 -6.43
N GLU A 73 9.17 -7.10 -6.59
CA GLU A 73 8.77 -8.36 -7.21
C GLU A 73 8.12 -8.15 -8.58
N ILE A 74 8.10 -6.91 -9.06
CA ILE A 74 7.67 -6.58 -10.43
C ILE A 74 8.64 -7.29 -11.41
N ASP A 75 8.08 -7.96 -12.40
CA ASP A 75 8.90 -8.64 -13.41
C ASP A 75 9.72 -7.61 -14.21
N PRO A 76 10.92 -8.03 -14.71
CA PRO A 76 11.83 -7.10 -15.35
C PRO A 76 11.23 -6.37 -16.55
N GLN A 77 10.44 -7.04 -17.39
CA GLN A 77 9.84 -6.43 -18.57
C GLN A 77 8.81 -5.36 -18.20
N THR A 78 7.97 -5.64 -17.20
CA THR A 78 7.04 -4.65 -16.65
C THR A 78 7.77 -3.46 -16.04
N LEU A 79 8.85 -3.71 -15.30
CA LEU A 79 9.63 -2.65 -14.67
C LEU A 79 10.31 -1.74 -15.69
N ASP A 80 10.90 -2.32 -16.74
CA ASP A 80 11.56 -1.57 -17.82
C ASP A 80 10.53 -0.68 -18.55
N LEU A 81 9.36 -1.22 -18.89
CA LEU A 81 8.28 -0.47 -19.51
C LEU A 81 7.74 0.65 -18.59
N LEU A 82 7.64 0.39 -17.28
CA LEU A 82 7.22 1.39 -16.30
C LEU A 82 8.22 2.55 -16.25
N ILE A 83 9.52 2.25 -16.22
CA ILE A 83 10.59 3.26 -16.21
C ILE A 83 10.55 4.09 -17.51
N GLU A 84 10.38 3.45 -18.65
CA GLU A 84 10.23 4.13 -19.94
C GLU A 84 9.03 5.08 -19.92
N LYS A 85 7.85 4.60 -19.47
CA LYS A 85 6.62 5.40 -19.39
C LYS A 85 6.75 6.57 -18.42
N VAL A 86 7.38 6.38 -17.26
CA VAL A 86 7.66 7.44 -16.28
C VAL A 86 8.51 8.56 -16.90
N ASN A 87 9.49 8.22 -17.73
CA ASN A 87 10.31 9.19 -18.42
C ASN A 87 9.57 9.88 -19.57
N GLU A 88 8.85 9.13 -20.41
CA GLU A 88 8.03 9.63 -21.51
C GLU A 88 7.00 10.67 -21.02
N LYS A 89 6.33 10.38 -19.91
CA LYS A 89 5.27 11.22 -19.33
C LYS A 89 5.76 12.29 -18.36
N ASN A 90 7.08 12.47 -18.22
CA ASN A 90 7.70 13.46 -17.32
C ASN A 90 7.19 13.35 -15.86
N ILE A 91 6.93 12.15 -15.38
CA ILE A 91 6.56 11.91 -13.98
C ILE A 91 7.79 12.18 -13.12
N ASN A 92 7.65 13.02 -12.10
CA ASN A 92 8.75 13.47 -11.25
C ASN A 92 8.81 12.74 -9.90
N GLU A 93 7.67 12.28 -9.40
CA GLU A 93 7.57 11.57 -8.12
C GLU A 93 6.86 10.22 -8.31
N ILE A 94 7.44 9.17 -7.72
CA ILE A 94 6.93 7.80 -7.80
C ILE A 94 6.81 7.25 -6.39
N TRP A 95 5.63 6.75 -6.05
CA TRP A 95 5.37 6.01 -4.83
C TRP A 95 5.31 4.52 -5.12
N LEU A 96 6.02 3.73 -4.31
CA LEU A 96 6.11 2.28 -4.48
C LEU A 96 5.77 1.60 -3.16
N GLU A 97 4.88 0.63 -3.19
CA GLU A 97 4.61 -0.19 -2.01
C GLU A 97 5.62 -1.34 -1.92
N VAL A 98 6.32 -1.42 -0.77
CA VAL A 98 7.40 -2.38 -0.57
C VAL A 98 7.28 -3.01 0.82
N HIS A 99 7.38 -4.34 0.87
CA HIS A 99 7.42 -5.06 2.13
C HIS A 99 8.72 -4.78 2.90
N TRP A 100 8.64 -4.71 4.24
CA TRP A 100 9.77 -4.44 5.14
C TRP A 100 11.03 -5.27 4.86
N THR A 101 10.90 -6.51 4.47
CA THR A 101 12.02 -7.40 4.16
C THR A 101 12.97 -6.89 3.08
N TYR A 102 12.53 -5.92 2.30
CA TYR A 102 13.31 -5.31 1.22
C TYR A 102 13.94 -3.97 1.60
N LYS A 103 13.82 -3.51 2.86
CA LYS A 103 14.26 -2.17 3.28
C LYS A 103 15.71 -1.83 2.88
N ASP A 104 16.61 -2.81 2.93
CA ASP A 104 18.03 -2.60 2.62
C ASP A 104 18.34 -2.56 1.11
N LYS A 105 17.33 -2.75 0.27
CA LYS A 105 17.45 -2.73 -1.21
C LYS A 105 16.84 -1.47 -1.83
N LEU A 106 16.21 -0.59 -1.03
CA LEU A 106 15.42 0.54 -1.54
C LEU A 106 16.29 1.55 -2.31
N GLU A 107 17.45 1.91 -1.78
CA GLU A 107 18.37 2.83 -2.42
C GLU A 107 18.78 2.35 -3.81
N ARG A 108 19.30 1.12 -3.89
CA ARG A 108 19.68 0.50 -5.17
C ARG A 108 18.52 0.38 -6.16
N PHE A 109 17.31 0.18 -5.65
CA PHE A 109 16.12 0.12 -6.52
C PHE A 109 15.76 1.50 -7.06
N SER A 110 15.88 2.55 -6.23
CA SER A 110 15.64 3.94 -6.64
C SER A 110 16.56 4.39 -7.78
N GLU A 111 17.81 3.90 -7.83
CA GLU A 111 18.78 4.21 -8.90
C GLU A 111 18.26 3.87 -10.31
N LYS A 112 17.30 2.95 -10.42
CA LYS A 112 16.66 2.60 -11.69
C LYS A 112 15.80 3.74 -12.27
N PHE A 113 15.28 4.61 -11.39
CA PHE A 113 14.45 5.77 -11.74
C PHE A 113 15.28 7.05 -11.75
N LYS A 114 16.24 7.15 -12.68
CA LYS A 114 17.17 8.27 -12.77
C LYS A 114 16.45 9.63 -12.76
N ASN A 115 16.94 10.55 -11.92
CA ASN A 115 16.42 11.92 -11.80
C ASN A 115 14.94 12.01 -11.35
N LYS A 116 14.40 10.97 -10.70
CA LYS A 116 13.06 10.95 -10.13
C LYS A 116 13.12 10.89 -8.60
N VAL A 117 12.11 11.45 -7.95
CA VAL A 117 11.91 11.29 -6.51
C VAL A 117 11.17 9.97 -6.30
N VAL A 118 11.86 8.97 -5.74
CA VAL A 118 11.23 7.69 -5.40
C VAL A 118 10.92 7.67 -3.91
N LYS A 119 9.68 7.46 -3.57
CA LYS A 119 9.20 7.34 -2.19
C LYS A 119 8.59 5.95 -1.97
N TYR A 120 8.81 5.42 -0.78
CA TYR A 120 8.35 4.10 -0.43
C TYR A 120 7.26 4.13 0.64
N ARG A 121 6.27 3.26 0.46
CA ARG A 121 5.23 2.93 1.44
C ARG A 121 5.38 1.47 1.85
N THR A 122 5.11 1.17 3.12
CA THR A 122 5.04 -0.21 3.60
C THR A 122 3.74 -0.44 4.37
N GLY A 123 3.16 -1.61 4.20
CA GLY A 123 2.09 -2.07 5.08
C GLY A 123 2.68 -2.44 6.44
N ILE A 124 2.70 -1.52 7.39
CA ILE A 124 3.02 -1.83 8.80
C ILE A 124 1.83 -2.48 9.49
N GLU A 125 0.63 -2.09 9.08
CA GLU A 125 -0.71 -2.47 9.53
C GLU A 125 -1.02 -2.03 10.96
N THR A 126 -0.08 -2.18 11.89
CA THR A 126 -0.16 -1.70 13.27
C THR A 126 1.25 -1.48 13.83
N PHE A 127 1.39 -0.54 14.75
CA PHE A 127 2.62 -0.36 15.53
C PHE A 127 2.63 -1.22 16.81
N ASN A 128 1.51 -1.88 17.16
CA ASN A 128 1.50 -2.86 18.24
C ASN A 128 2.34 -4.10 17.82
N PRO A 129 3.50 -4.37 18.45
CA PRO A 129 4.39 -5.44 18.02
C PRO A 129 3.77 -6.83 18.19
N LYS A 130 2.99 -7.06 19.26
CA LYS A 130 2.31 -8.33 19.50
C LYS A 130 1.26 -8.62 18.42
N LEU A 131 0.51 -7.61 18.02
CA LEU A 131 -0.50 -7.75 16.97
C LEU A 131 0.16 -7.99 15.61
N ARG A 132 1.29 -7.33 15.30
CA ARG A 132 2.09 -7.64 14.09
C ARG A 132 2.56 -9.08 14.06
N THR A 133 2.95 -9.64 15.20
CA THR A 133 3.35 -11.05 15.33
C THR A 133 2.17 -11.98 15.10
N ILE A 134 1.00 -11.71 15.69
CA ILE A 134 -0.24 -12.45 15.44
C ILE A 134 -0.60 -12.44 13.95
N TRP A 135 -0.48 -11.29 13.30
CA TRP A 135 -0.74 -11.14 11.87
C TRP A 135 0.38 -11.67 10.97
N ASN A 136 1.46 -12.17 11.56
CA ASN A 136 2.62 -12.72 10.85
C ASN A 136 3.17 -11.77 9.78
N LYS A 137 3.27 -10.48 10.12
CA LYS A 137 3.68 -9.43 9.17
C LYS A 137 5.16 -9.48 8.80
N GLY A 138 5.98 -10.23 9.52
CA GLY A 138 7.42 -10.38 9.25
C GLY A 138 8.26 -9.15 9.57
N ILE A 139 7.75 -8.27 10.41
CA ILE A 139 8.47 -7.12 10.95
C ILE A 139 8.81 -7.44 12.42
N PRO A 140 10.09 -7.44 12.81
CA PRO A 140 10.50 -7.74 14.18
C PRO A 140 9.80 -6.87 15.22
N GLU A 141 9.58 -7.41 16.42
CA GLU A 141 8.86 -6.70 17.49
C GLU A 141 9.60 -5.47 18.00
N ASP A 142 10.92 -5.51 17.99
CA ASP A 142 11.82 -4.43 18.43
C ASP A 142 11.97 -3.29 17.44
N VAL A 143 11.43 -3.41 16.22
CA VAL A 143 11.47 -2.34 15.23
C VAL A 143 10.59 -1.17 15.66
N SER A 144 11.23 -0.03 15.91
CA SER A 144 10.57 1.20 16.31
C SER A 144 9.94 1.96 15.14
N PRO A 145 8.90 2.81 15.38
CA PRO A 145 8.33 3.66 14.34
C PRO A 145 9.37 4.60 13.69
N ALA A 146 10.31 5.10 14.48
CA ALA A 146 11.41 5.94 13.99
C ALA A 146 12.33 5.18 13.02
N GLU A 147 12.54 3.89 13.27
CA GLU A 147 13.32 3.05 12.38
C GLU A 147 12.57 2.81 11.05
N VAL A 148 11.27 2.51 11.09
CA VAL A 148 10.45 2.39 9.87
C VAL A 148 10.53 3.67 9.04
N ALA A 149 10.44 4.85 9.68
CA ALA A 149 10.45 6.15 9.02
C ALA A 149 11.80 6.51 8.35
N LYS A 150 12.90 5.82 8.69
CA LYS A 150 14.16 5.98 7.96
C LYS A 150 14.06 5.50 6.51
N TYR A 151 13.29 4.44 6.28
CA TYR A 151 13.18 3.76 5.00
C TYR A 151 11.92 4.14 4.22
N PHE A 152 10.81 4.36 4.93
CA PHE A 152 9.49 4.55 4.34
C PHE A 152 8.92 5.92 4.68
N LYS A 153 8.41 6.62 3.68
CA LYS A 153 7.77 7.93 3.83
C LYS A 153 6.28 7.84 4.15
N SER A 154 5.70 6.67 3.91
CA SER A 154 4.30 6.37 4.19
C SER A 154 4.14 4.95 4.72
N VAL A 155 3.05 4.73 5.45
CA VAL A 155 2.62 3.41 5.91
C VAL A 155 1.15 3.18 5.60
N CYS A 156 0.77 1.89 5.47
CA CYS A 156 -0.62 1.45 5.56
C CYS A 156 -0.89 0.93 6.96
N LEU A 157 -2.01 1.35 7.53
CA LEU A 157 -2.59 0.85 8.77
C LEU A 157 -3.85 0.04 8.43
N LEU A 158 -4.11 -1.02 9.19
CA LEU A 158 -5.29 -1.85 9.07
C LEU A 158 -6.20 -1.62 10.28
N VAL A 159 -7.51 -1.47 10.05
CA VAL A 159 -8.50 -1.25 11.10
C VAL A 159 -9.64 -2.22 10.95
N GLY A 160 -9.99 -2.91 12.04
CA GLY A 160 -11.22 -3.68 12.11
C GLY A 160 -11.06 -5.18 12.08
N THR A 161 -9.89 -5.73 12.41
CA THR A 161 -9.72 -7.19 12.61
C THR A 161 -10.11 -7.63 14.01
N GLU A 162 -10.47 -8.91 14.17
CA GLU A 162 -10.98 -9.52 15.42
C GLU A 162 -10.04 -9.38 16.62
N ASN A 163 -8.73 -9.31 16.42
CA ASN A 163 -7.73 -9.25 17.50
C ASN A 163 -7.24 -7.83 17.81
N GLN A 164 -7.83 -6.81 17.19
CA GLN A 164 -7.44 -5.42 17.35
C GLN A 164 -8.31 -4.70 18.37
N THR A 165 -7.72 -3.84 19.19
CA THR A 165 -8.43 -2.98 20.12
C THR A 165 -8.63 -1.57 19.57
N PHE A 166 -9.54 -0.80 20.16
CA PHE A 166 -9.74 0.60 19.80
C PHE A 166 -8.53 1.47 20.17
N GLU A 167 -7.87 1.14 21.27
CA GLU A 167 -6.65 1.78 21.75
C GLU A 167 -5.49 1.55 20.78
N ASP A 168 -5.39 0.37 20.17
CA ASP A 168 -4.41 0.09 19.08
C ASP A 168 -4.63 1.05 17.92
N VAL A 169 -5.87 1.22 17.46
CA VAL A 169 -6.21 2.10 16.34
C VAL A 169 -5.80 3.55 16.64
N ILE A 170 -6.15 4.07 17.83
CA ILE A 170 -5.80 5.43 18.25
C ILE A 170 -4.27 5.59 18.31
N SER A 171 -3.59 4.64 18.93
CA SER A 171 -2.12 4.65 19.04
C SER A 171 -1.45 4.65 17.68
N ASP A 172 -1.90 3.78 16.77
CA ASP A 172 -1.36 3.64 15.43
C ASP A 172 -1.49 4.94 14.62
N ILE A 173 -2.66 5.59 14.66
CA ILE A 173 -2.90 6.87 14.01
C ILE A 173 -1.98 7.96 14.56
N ASN A 174 -1.85 8.06 15.88
CA ASN A 174 -1.00 9.06 16.53
C ASN A 174 0.48 8.86 16.18
N ILE A 175 0.95 7.62 16.17
CA ILE A 175 2.30 7.28 15.76
C ILE A 175 2.52 7.62 14.28
N ALA A 176 1.59 7.26 13.41
CA ALA A 176 1.70 7.54 11.98
C ALA A 176 1.74 9.06 11.71
N LYS A 177 0.90 9.86 12.36
CA LYS A 177 0.92 11.33 12.28
C LYS A 177 2.27 11.93 12.68
N LYS A 178 2.94 11.34 13.67
CA LYS A 178 4.20 11.83 14.21
C LYS A 178 5.40 11.55 13.31
N TYR A 179 5.45 10.35 12.68
CA TYR A 179 6.68 9.87 12.06
C TYR A 179 6.66 9.86 10.53
N PHE A 180 5.48 9.93 9.87
CA PHE A 180 5.37 9.77 8.42
C PHE A 180 4.86 11.03 7.72
N GLU A 181 5.24 11.19 6.45
CA GLU A 181 4.78 12.32 5.62
C GLU A 181 3.27 12.22 5.38
N ARG A 182 2.79 11.03 5.08
CA ARG A 182 1.38 10.66 4.93
C ARG A 182 1.19 9.19 5.30
N PHE A 183 -0.04 8.75 5.46
CA PHE A 183 -0.35 7.35 5.66
C PHE A 183 -1.77 7.01 5.20
N MET A 184 -2.00 5.73 4.97
CA MET A 184 -3.29 5.20 4.57
C MET A 184 -3.88 4.37 5.71
N ILE A 185 -5.18 4.48 5.92
CA ILE A 185 -5.95 3.62 6.79
C ILE A 185 -6.87 2.77 5.91
N ASN A 186 -6.71 1.46 5.96
CA ASN A 186 -7.57 0.50 5.29
C ASN A 186 -8.51 -0.13 6.32
N VAL A 187 -9.81 -0.01 6.10
CA VAL A 187 -10.80 -0.77 6.89
C VAL A 187 -10.79 -2.20 6.36
N PHE A 188 -10.66 -3.16 7.27
CA PHE A 188 -10.58 -4.57 6.91
C PHE A 188 -11.93 -5.07 6.41
N GLU A 189 -11.90 -5.75 5.27
CA GLU A 189 -13.01 -6.52 4.71
C GLU A 189 -12.65 -8.01 4.74
N GLU A 190 -13.60 -8.86 5.15
CA GLU A 190 -13.39 -10.31 5.13
C GLU A 190 -13.05 -10.79 3.71
N ASN A 191 -12.06 -11.65 3.62
CA ASN A 191 -11.53 -12.17 2.38
C ASN A 191 -11.36 -13.70 2.45
N SER A 192 -10.53 -14.31 1.62
CA SER A 192 -10.33 -15.77 1.61
C SER A 192 -9.59 -16.30 2.84
N THR A 193 -9.03 -15.42 3.69
CA THR A 193 -8.34 -15.81 4.93
C THR A 193 -9.32 -16.09 6.07
N PRO A 194 -8.90 -16.80 7.14
CA PRO A 194 -9.77 -17.09 8.27
C PRO A 194 -10.03 -15.87 9.20
N VAL A 195 -9.27 -14.78 9.07
CA VAL A 195 -9.40 -13.60 9.93
C VAL A 195 -10.77 -12.96 9.74
N LYS A 196 -11.40 -12.57 10.84
CA LYS A 196 -12.75 -12.01 10.86
C LYS A 196 -12.76 -10.51 11.12
N GLU A 197 -13.77 -9.84 10.59
CA GLU A 197 -14.06 -8.44 10.92
C GLU A 197 -14.48 -8.29 12.37
N ASN A 198 -13.95 -7.27 13.02
CA ASN A 198 -14.48 -6.74 14.26
C ASN A 198 -15.46 -5.59 13.96
N LYS A 199 -16.71 -5.93 13.70
CA LYS A 199 -17.75 -4.97 13.33
C LYS A 199 -17.98 -3.89 14.39
N LEU A 200 -17.81 -4.22 15.68
CA LEU A 200 -17.92 -3.23 16.77
C LEU A 200 -16.79 -2.21 16.70
N LEU A 201 -15.57 -2.67 16.45
CA LEU A 201 -14.41 -1.80 16.28
C LEU A 201 -14.54 -0.91 15.04
N ILE A 202 -14.98 -1.49 13.92
CA ILE A 202 -15.21 -0.74 12.67
C ILE A 202 -16.27 0.35 12.92
N ASN A 203 -17.39 0.01 13.55
CA ASN A 203 -18.44 0.99 13.88
C ASN A 203 -17.94 2.10 14.80
N ARG A 204 -17.14 1.76 15.81
CA ARG A 204 -16.52 2.79 16.68
C ARG A 204 -15.55 3.68 15.91
N PHE A 205 -14.71 3.10 15.05
CA PHE A 205 -13.82 3.87 14.17
C PHE A 205 -14.61 4.85 13.29
N LEU A 206 -15.67 4.38 12.63
CA LEU A 206 -16.50 5.21 11.75
C LEU A 206 -17.24 6.34 12.48
N ASN A 207 -17.67 6.12 13.70
CA ASN A 207 -18.45 7.10 14.46
C ASN A 207 -17.59 8.05 15.30
N GLU A 208 -16.49 7.57 15.88
CA GLU A 208 -15.72 8.32 16.87
C GLU A 208 -14.39 8.89 16.30
N ILE A 209 -13.73 8.22 15.35
CA ILE A 209 -12.43 8.63 14.82
C ILE A 209 -12.54 9.23 13.42
N TYR A 210 -13.18 8.52 12.49
CA TYR A 210 -13.26 8.90 11.07
C TYR A 210 -13.73 10.35 10.86
N PRO A 211 -14.78 10.88 11.52
CA PRO A 211 -15.22 12.26 11.31
C PRO A 211 -14.16 13.30 11.65
N ALA A 212 -13.28 13.01 12.62
CA ALA A 212 -12.23 13.92 13.06
C ALA A 212 -10.98 13.90 12.17
N ILE A 213 -10.78 12.82 11.39
CA ILE A 213 -9.54 12.65 10.59
C ILE A 213 -9.77 12.59 9.08
N LYS A 214 -11.02 12.44 8.63
CA LYS A 214 -11.31 12.27 7.19
C LYS A 214 -10.82 13.42 6.31
N ASP A 215 -10.70 14.61 6.87
CA ASP A 215 -10.24 15.81 6.15
C ASP A 215 -8.77 16.16 6.43
N ASP A 216 -8.07 15.37 7.26
CA ASP A 216 -6.64 15.56 7.54
C ASP A 216 -5.83 15.35 6.25
N PRO A 217 -5.01 16.33 5.82
CA PRO A 217 -4.26 16.22 4.56
C PRO A 217 -3.20 15.12 4.55
N LYS A 218 -2.80 14.60 5.70
CA LYS A 218 -1.84 13.50 5.80
C LYS A 218 -2.46 12.11 5.69
N ILE A 219 -3.80 12.01 5.76
CA ILE A 219 -4.48 10.72 5.92
C ILE A 219 -5.34 10.41 4.70
N GLU A 220 -5.09 9.28 4.07
CA GLU A 220 -6.03 8.65 3.15
C GLU A 220 -6.75 7.52 3.87
N ILE A 221 -8.04 7.38 3.61
CA ILE A 221 -8.86 6.35 4.28
C ILE A 221 -9.62 5.60 3.19
N SER A 222 -9.38 4.29 3.13
CA SER A 222 -10.11 3.35 2.29
C SER A 222 -11.10 2.60 3.17
N LEU A 223 -12.37 2.91 3.01
CA LEU A 223 -13.46 2.22 3.71
C LEU A 223 -13.84 0.92 3.00
N ASN A 224 -13.59 0.86 1.69
CA ASN A 224 -13.79 -0.31 0.84
C ASN A 224 -12.57 -0.53 -0.04
N ILE A 225 -12.34 -1.76 -0.44
CA ILE A 225 -11.16 -2.16 -1.23
C ILE A 225 -11.05 -1.41 -2.56
N THR A 226 -12.15 -0.88 -3.09
CA THR A 226 -12.19 -0.17 -4.38
C THR A 226 -12.18 1.36 -4.27
N ASP A 227 -12.07 1.93 -3.07
CA ASP A 227 -12.16 3.39 -2.86
C ASP A 227 -11.07 4.20 -3.57
N LEU A 228 -9.92 3.57 -3.87
CA LEU A 228 -8.87 4.18 -4.68
C LEU A 228 -9.10 4.01 -6.20
N GLY A 229 -10.24 3.47 -6.60
CA GLY A 229 -10.60 3.26 -7.99
C GLY A 229 -9.88 2.10 -8.67
N VAL A 230 -9.18 1.25 -7.94
CA VAL A 230 -8.59 -0.01 -8.40
C VAL A 230 -9.02 -1.16 -7.48
N GLY A 231 -9.03 -2.40 -8.02
CA GLY A 231 -9.43 -3.59 -7.25
C GLY A 231 -10.44 -4.48 -7.94
#